data_4e6ae0f2662017110e4355d1f978de69
#
_entry.id   4e6ae0f2662017110e4355d1f978de69
#
_cell.length_a   1.000
_cell.length_b   1.000
_cell.length_c   1.000
_cell.angle_alpha   90.00
_cell.angle_beta   90.00
_cell.angle_gamma   90.00
#
_symmetry.space_group_name_H-M   'P 1'
#
loop_
_entity.id
_entity.type
_entity.pdbx_description
1 polymer ?
#
loop_
_entity_poly.entity_id
_entity_poly.type
_entity_poly.pdbx_seq_one_letter_code
_entity_poly.pdbx_strand_id
1 'polypeptide(L)'
;MSDYECLLVEDKGDGVVLFTINRPQKKNALNATVVRELQHAFIAFDEDPHTRVAVLTGAGNDAFSAGADLHEFPELWRSIPTVGFQTDKPIIGAVSGWCIGGALVLAMMTDLLVASESAKFNYPEAKVGFTGGIIAGLAGRMPHHAAMDLILLCRTLEARRAYDLGFVNEVTPVGEQVNVALQMAHELAKMSPMVLATLKRFVNTEVLK
;
A
#
# COMPACT_ATOMS: atom_id res chain seq x y z
N MET A 1 10.60 20.38 2.16
CA MET A 1 9.85 19.31 1.48
C MET A 1 10.47 19.19 0.09
N SER A 2 10.89 18.00 -0.33
CA SER A 2 11.35 17.77 -1.69
C SER A 2 10.15 17.93 -2.62
N ASP A 3 10.30 18.73 -3.69
CA ASP A 3 9.26 18.86 -4.71
C ASP A 3 9.27 17.59 -5.57
N TYR A 4 8.35 16.64 -5.26
CA TYR A 4 8.09 15.47 -6.08
C TYR A 4 7.16 15.81 -7.24
N GLU A 5 7.35 15.17 -8.38
CA GLU A 5 6.54 15.36 -9.58
C GLU A 5 5.21 14.59 -9.51
N CYS A 6 5.28 13.36 -9.00
CA CYS A 6 4.18 12.40 -9.01
C CYS A 6 3.71 11.96 -7.62
N LEU A 7 4.28 12.50 -6.56
CA LEU A 7 3.97 12.15 -5.17
C LEU A 7 3.70 13.41 -4.36
N LEU A 8 2.61 13.44 -3.62
CA LEU A 8 2.38 14.46 -2.60
C LEU A 8 2.77 13.89 -1.23
N VAL A 9 3.51 14.67 -0.44
CA VAL A 9 3.93 14.31 0.92
C VAL A 9 3.47 15.40 1.87
N GLU A 10 2.57 15.03 2.78
CA GLU A 10 1.92 15.96 3.68
C GLU A 10 2.14 15.55 5.13
N ASP A 11 2.63 16.48 5.96
CA ASP A 11 2.64 16.34 7.42
C ASP A 11 1.20 16.52 7.94
N LYS A 12 0.70 15.53 8.67
CA LYS A 12 -0.63 15.54 9.28
C LYS A 12 -0.58 15.78 10.81
N GLY A 13 0.59 16.14 11.32
CA GLY A 13 0.82 16.35 12.75
C GLY A 13 1.12 15.06 13.52
N ASP A 14 1.60 15.18 14.74
CA ASP A 14 1.93 14.07 15.65
C ASP A 14 2.88 13.01 15.07
N GLY A 15 3.66 13.36 14.04
CA GLY A 15 4.55 12.45 13.32
C GLY A 15 3.83 11.57 12.29
N VAL A 16 2.59 11.86 11.94
CA VAL A 16 1.84 11.20 10.89
C VAL A 16 2.10 11.86 9.54
N VAL A 17 2.48 11.08 8.53
CA VAL A 17 2.77 11.55 7.17
C VAL A 17 1.85 10.87 6.18
N LEU A 18 1.19 11.67 5.33
CA LEU A 18 0.37 11.18 4.22
C LEU A 18 1.15 11.24 2.91
N PHE A 19 1.27 10.09 2.26
CA PHE A 19 1.84 9.93 0.92
C PHE A 19 0.71 9.68 -0.07
N THR A 20 0.60 10.53 -1.10
CA THR A 20 -0.44 10.40 -2.13
C THR A 20 0.21 10.24 -3.51
N ILE A 21 0.02 9.10 -4.16
CA ILE A 21 0.40 8.92 -5.56
C ILE A 21 -0.49 9.83 -6.40
N ASN A 22 0.10 10.81 -7.09
CA ASN A 22 -0.64 11.90 -7.73
C ASN A 22 -0.49 11.90 -9.25
N ARG A 23 -1.05 10.88 -9.90
CA ARG A 23 -1.21 10.77 -11.36
C ARG A 23 -2.65 10.36 -11.71
N PRO A 24 -3.70 11.07 -11.24
CA PRO A 24 -5.09 10.62 -11.39
C PRO A 24 -5.50 10.48 -12.87
N GLN A 25 -4.98 11.30 -13.78
CA GLN A 25 -5.18 11.22 -15.22
C GLN A 25 -4.66 9.92 -15.86
N LYS A 26 -3.78 9.20 -15.17
CA LYS A 26 -3.25 7.86 -15.51
C LYS A 26 -3.69 6.80 -14.50
N LYS A 27 -4.78 7.04 -13.76
CA LYS A 27 -5.27 6.16 -12.69
C LYS A 27 -4.14 5.77 -11.71
N ASN A 28 -3.29 6.73 -11.38
CA ASN A 28 -2.15 6.57 -10.47
C ASN A 28 -1.20 5.42 -10.88
N ALA A 29 -1.04 5.16 -12.17
CA ALA A 29 -0.13 4.13 -12.67
C ALA A 29 1.31 4.38 -12.21
N LEU A 30 1.99 3.31 -11.82
CA LEU A 30 3.35 3.31 -11.28
C LEU A 30 4.35 3.31 -12.44
N ASN A 31 4.91 4.47 -12.76
CA ASN A 31 6.04 4.61 -13.69
C ASN A 31 7.37 4.73 -12.94
N ALA A 32 8.47 4.88 -13.68
CA ALA A 32 9.81 4.99 -13.08
C ALA A 32 9.95 6.17 -12.11
N THR A 33 9.26 7.30 -12.37
CA THR A 33 9.27 8.48 -11.48
C THR A 33 8.57 8.16 -10.16
N VAL A 34 7.32 7.64 -10.21
CA VAL A 34 6.55 7.28 -9.00
C VAL A 34 7.34 6.32 -8.10
N VAL A 35 7.92 5.25 -8.66
CA VAL A 35 8.59 4.25 -7.82
C VAL A 35 9.87 4.78 -7.17
N ARG A 36 10.62 5.66 -7.87
CA ARG A 36 11.79 6.33 -7.30
C ARG A 36 11.41 7.33 -6.21
N GLU A 37 10.36 8.12 -6.46
CA GLU A 37 9.87 9.10 -5.50
C GLU A 37 9.33 8.44 -4.24
N LEU A 38 8.56 7.36 -4.37
CA LEU A 38 8.10 6.55 -3.24
C LEU A 38 9.27 6.00 -2.43
N GLN A 39 10.28 5.38 -3.10
CA GLN A 39 11.46 4.87 -2.42
C GLN A 39 12.18 5.97 -1.65
N HIS A 40 12.46 7.11 -2.29
CA HIS A 40 13.14 8.25 -1.68
C HIS A 40 12.34 8.81 -0.51
N ALA A 41 11.04 9.00 -0.68
CA ALA A 41 10.17 9.56 0.36
C ALA A 41 10.05 8.65 1.58
N PHE A 42 9.95 7.33 1.39
CA PHE A 42 9.91 6.37 2.49
C PHE A 42 11.26 6.21 3.20
N ILE A 43 12.39 6.32 2.50
CA ILE A 43 13.72 6.38 3.13
C ILE A 43 13.82 7.63 4.00
N ALA A 44 13.46 8.81 3.48
CA ALA A 44 13.44 10.04 4.24
C ALA A 44 12.50 9.99 5.45
N PHE A 45 11.32 9.36 5.30
CA PHE A 45 10.39 9.11 6.39
C PHE A 45 11.01 8.21 7.48
N ASP A 46 11.73 7.16 7.09
CA ASP A 46 12.36 6.25 8.06
C ASP A 46 13.50 6.94 8.83
N GLU A 47 14.31 7.74 8.14
CA GLU A 47 15.45 8.47 8.72
C GLU A 47 15.05 9.64 9.62
N ASP A 48 13.87 10.25 9.42
CA ASP A 48 13.41 11.38 10.23
C ASP A 48 12.92 10.92 11.61
N PRO A 49 13.58 11.30 12.72
CA PRO A 49 13.18 10.90 14.07
C PRO A 49 11.82 11.48 14.53
N HIS A 50 11.30 12.48 13.84
CA HIS A 50 10.02 13.11 14.16
C HIS A 50 8.83 12.42 13.52
N THR A 51 9.02 11.63 12.47
CA THR A 51 7.95 10.85 11.84
C THR A 51 7.73 9.53 12.55
N ARG A 52 6.50 9.05 12.59
CA ARG A 52 6.07 7.89 13.38
C ARG A 52 5.25 6.86 12.58
N VAL A 53 4.30 7.34 11.78
CA VAL A 53 3.36 6.49 11.02
C VAL A 53 3.14 7.09 9.64
N ALA A 54 3.15 6.25 8.62
CA ALA A 54 2.82 6.63 7.25
C ALA A 54 1.41 6.19 6.87
N VAL A 55 0.71 7.02 6.10
CA VAL A 55 -0.49 6.63 5.36
C VAL A 55 -0.18 6.75 3.87
N LEU A 56 -0.50 5.72 3.08
CA LEU A 56 -0.27 5.69 1.64
C LEU A 56 -1.60 5.57 0.89
N THR A 57 -1.85 6.46 -0.07
CA THR A 57 -3.06 6.47 -0.89
C THR A 57 -2.77 6.86 -2.34
N GLY A 58 -3.79 6.76 -3.20
CA GLY A 58 -3.80 7.35 -4.55
C GLY A 58 -4.73 8.56 -4.63
N ALA A 59 -4.40 9.54 -5.45
CA ALA A 59 -5.24 10.72 -5.66
C ALA A 59 -6.58 10.35 -6.29
N GLY A 60 -7.67 10.90 -5.77
CA GLY A 60 -9.04 10.65 -6.21
C GLY A 60 -9.61 9.32 -5.71
N ASN A 61 -10.78 8.93 -6.24
CA ASN A 61 -11.51 7.73 -5.80
C ASN A 61 -11.62 6.64 -6.87
N ASP A 62 -11.13 6.89 -8.10
CA ASP A 62 -11.26 5.94 -9.21
C ASP A 62 -10.27 4.78 -9.11
N ALA A 63 -9.06 5.07 -8.63
CA ALA A 63 -8.02 4.08 -8.44
C ALA A 63 -7.03 4.49 -7.35
N PHE A 64 -6.71 3.56 -6.48
CA PHE A 64 -5.49 3.64 -5.69
C PHE A 64 -4.28 3.65 -6.62
N SER A 65 -4.18 2.65 -7.50
CA SER A 65 -3.27 2.64 -8.63
C SER A 65 -3.65 1.50 -9.60
N ALA A 66 -3.52 1.78 -10.90
CA ALA A 66 -3.70 0.80 -11.96
C ALA A 66 -2.53 -0.18 -12.12
N GLY A 67 -1.52 -0.14 -11.23
CA GLY A 67 -0.33 -0.97 -11.31
C GLY A 67 0.77 -0.38 -12.20
N ALA A 68 1.65 -1.23 -12.72
CA ALA A 68 2.75 -0.80 -13.57
C ALA A 68 2.27 -0.02 -14.80
N ASP A 69 2.93 1.10 -15.10
CA ASP A 69 2.74 1.80 -16.37
C ASP A 69 3.38 0.95 -17.48
N LEU A 70 2.54 0.37 -18.35
CA LEU A 70 3.01 -0.55 -19.40
C LEU A 70 3.78 0.15 -20.52
N HIS A 71 3.68 1.47 -20.65
CA HIS A 71 4.44 2.25 -21.61
C HIS A 71 5.82 2.66 -21.07
N GLU A 72 5.93 2.73 -19.74
CA GLU A 72 7.16 3.11 -19.04
C GLU A 72 7.35 2.17 -17.83
N PHE A 73 7.69 0.92 -18.13
CA PHE A 73 7.74 -0.17 -17.15
C PHE A 73 8.79 0.10 -16.07
N PRO A 74 8.39 0.21 -14.79
CA PRO A 74 9.29 0.60 -13.71
C PRO A 74 9.97 -0.59 -13.04
N GLU A 75 11.02 -0.31 -12.27
CA GLU A 75 11.57 -1.23 -11.27
C GLU A 75 10.66 -1.25 -10.01
N LEU A 76 9.48 -1.90 -10.12
CA LEU A 76 8.44 -1.90 -9.09
C LEU A 76 8.93 -2.22 -7.68
N TRP A 77 9.93 -3.11 -7.58
CA TRP A 77 10.50 -3.52 -6.31
C TRP A 77 10.98 -2.35 -5.43
N ARG A 78 11.41 -1.24 -6.05
CA ARG A 78 11.89 -0.06 -5.34
C ARG A 78 10.84 0.54 -4.40
N SER A 79 9.57 0.56 -4.81
CA SER A 79 8.47 1.13 -4.05
C SER A 79 7.89 0.19 -2.99
N ILE A 80 8.33 -1.06 -2.95
CA ILE A 80 7.71 -2.08 -2.09
C ILE A 80 8.38 -2.10 -0.71
N PRO A 81 7.60 -1.91 0.38
CA PRO A 81 8.10 -2.05 1.74
C PRO A 81 8.80 -3.40 1.95
N THR A 82 9.86 -3.41 2.73
CA THR A 82 10.73 -4.56 3.04
C THR A 82 11.54 -5.11 1.86
N VAL A 83 11.34 -4.61 0.65
CA VAL A 83 12.09 -5.01 -0.56
C VAL A 83 12.93 -3.84 -1.08
N GLY A 84 12.31 -2.74 -1.44
CA GLY A 84 12.97 -1.55 -1.98
C GLY A 84 13.45 -0.55 -0.92
N PHE A 85 12.85 -0.60 0.24
CA PHE A 85 13.27 0.16 1.42
C PHE A 85 12.89 -0.60 2.69
N GLN A 86 13.57 -0.28 3.79
CA GLN A 86 13.28 -0.87 5.11
C GLN A 86 12.68 0.21 6.01
N THR A 87 11.67 -0.14 6.78
CA THR A 87 11.18 0.68 7.88
C THR A 87 10.47 -0.18 8.91
N ASP A 88 10.78 0.08 10.18
CA ASP A 88 10.05 -0.51 11.31
C ASP A 88 8.85 0.37 11.72
N LYS A 89 8.69 1.56 11.11
CA LYS A 89 7.54 2.44 11.35
C LYS A 89 6.30 1.88 10.66
N PRO A 90 5.11 1.92 11.28
CA PRO A 90 3.88 1.44 10.66
C PRO A 90 3.53 2.20 9.37
N ILE A 91 3.01 1.44 8.40
CA ILE A 91 2.46 1.96 7.14
C ILE A 91 1.02 1.48 7.02
N ILE A 92 0.08 2.40 6.79
CA ILE A 92 -1.33 2.11 6.56
C ILE A 92 -1.67 2.42 5.12
N GLY A 93 -2.17 1.44 4.36
CA GLY A 93 -2.72 1.67 3.03
C GLY A 93 -4.17 2.17 3.11
N ALA A 94 -4.51 3.19 2.32
CA ALA A 94 -5.87 3.70 2.16
C ALA A 94 -6.30 3.59 0.70
N VAL A 95 -7.12 2.57 0.38
CA VAL A 95 -7.43 2.16 -0.98
C VAL A 95 -8.84 2.58 -1.38
N SER A 96 -8.97 3.27 -2.52
CA SER A 96 -10.25 3.51 -3.17
C SER A 96 -10.19 3.14 -4.64
N GLY A 97 -11.29 2.63 -5.20
CA GLY A 97 -11.37 2.21 -6.59
C GLY A 97 -10.40 1.06 -6.92
N TRP A 98 -9.79 1.09 -8.10
CA TRP A 98 -8.95 0.01 -8.59
C TRP A 98 -7.56 -0.06 -7.91
N CYS A 99 -7.18 -1.25 -7.48
CA CYS A 99 -5.85 -1.60 -6.97
C CYS A 99 -5.36 -2.84 -7.74
N ILE A 100 -4.53 -2.64 -8.77
CA ILE A 100 -4.23 -3.66 -9.78
C ILE A 100 -2.75 -4.02 -9.80
N GLY A 101 -2.44 -5.30 -9.93
CA GLY A 101 -1.10 -5.79 -10.25
C GLY A 101 -0.04 -5.36 -9.23
N GLY A 102 0.97 -4.62 -9.67
CA GLY A 102 2.01 -4.08 -8.79
C GLY A 102 1.49 -3.19 -7.66
N ALA A 103 0.32 -2.53 -7.86
CA ALA A 103 -0.32 -1.74 -6.81
C ALA A 103 -0.96 -2.63 -5.73
N LEU A 104 -1.50 -3.80 -6.10
CA LEU A 104 -1.94 -4.79 -5.11
C LEU A 104 -0.76 -5.29 -4.29
N VAL A 105 0.40 -5.51 -4.92
CA VAL A 105 1.63 -5.89 -4.20
C VAL A 105 2.05 -4.79 -3.23
N LEU A 106 2.01 -3.52 -3.66
CA LEU A 106 2.32 -2.39 -2.78
C LEU A 106 1.35 -2.32 -1.59
N ALA A 107 0.04 -2.42 -1.84
CA ALA A 107 -0.98 -2.39 -0.80
C ALA A 107 -0.86 -3.56 0.19
N MET A 108 -0.64 -4.80 -0.30
CA MET A 108 -0.50 -5.97 0.58
C MET A 108 0.75 -5.93 1.46
N MET A 109 1.74 -5.10 1.12
CA MET A 109 2.98 -4.95 1.89
C MET A 109 2.92 -3.81 2.90
N THR A 110 1.78 -3.10 3.01
CA THR A 110 1.50 -2.23 4.16
C THR A 110 1.11 -3.07 5.39
N ASP A 111 1.20 -2.48 6.58
CA ASP A 111 0.92 -3.19 7.84
C ASP A 111 -0.58 -3.30 8.13
N LEU A 112 -1.34 -2.26 7.78
CA LEU A 112 -2.80 -2.19 7.89
C LEU A 112 -3.38 -1.67 6.57
N LEU A 113 -4.63 -2.04 6.29
CA LEU A 113 -5.30 -1.67 5.05
C LEU A 113 -6.73 -1.22 5.31
N VAL A 114 -7.04 0.02 4.95
CA VAL A 114 -8.39 0.59 4.92
C VAL A 114 -8.84 0.68 3.47
N ALA A 115 -10.04 0.23 3.17
CA ALA A 115 -10.59 0.28 1.83
C ALA A 115 -11.93 1.03 1.79
N SER A 116 -12.17 1.82 0.75
CA SER A 116 -13.53 2.28 0.47
C SER A 116 -14.38 1.11 -0.04
N GLU A 117 -15.70 1.20 0.09
CA GLU A 117 -16.64 0.20 -0.45
C GLU A 117 -16.53 0.01 -1.98
N SER A 118 -15.95 0.99 -2.70
CA SER A 118 -15.68 0.89 -4.14
C SER A 118 -14.35 0.21 -4.47
N ALA A 119 -13.53 -0.14 -3.48
CA ALA A 119 -12.21 -0.72 -3.72
C ALA A 119 -12.31 -2.11 -4.38
N LYS A 120 -11.44 -2.31 -5.38
CA LYS A 120 -11.38 -3.53 -6.20
C LYS A 120 -9.93 -3.96 -6.35
N PHE A 121 -9.62 -5.12 -5.80
CA PHE A 121 -8.28 -5.71 -5.87
C PHE A 121 -8.22 -6.74 -7.00
N ASN A 122 -7.22 -6.63 -7.86
CA ASN A 122 -7.07 -7.54 -9.00
C ASN A 122 -5.59 -7.80 -9.32
N TYR A 123 -5.27 -9.03 -9.71
CA TYR A 123 -3.93 -9.43 -10.15
C TYR A 123 -4.01 -10.12 -11.51
N PRO A 124 -3.99 -9.35 -12.62
CA PRO A 124 -4.24 -9.87 -13.96
C PRO A 124 -3.00 -10.46 -14.65
N GLU A 125 -1.88 -10.59 -13.98
CA GLU A 125 -0.56 -10.93 -14.54
C GLU A 125 -0.57 -12.26 -15.31
N ALA A 126 -1.36 -13.26 -14.86
CA ALA A 126 -1.50 -14.52 -15.60
C ALA A 126 -2.14 -14.32 -16.99
N LYS A 127 -2.98 -13.28 -17.17
CA LYS A 127 -3.60 -12.96 -18.46
C LYS A 127 -2.66 -12.18 -19.39
N VAL A 128 -1.73 -11.42 -18.80
CA VAL A 128 -0.78 -10.59 -19.57
C VAL A 128 0.58 -11.27 -19.75
N GLY A 129 0.79 -12.44 -19.14
CA GLY A 129 2.02 -13.23 -19.32
C GLY A 129 3.24 -12.69 -18.57
N PHE A 130 3.03 -11.93 -17.50
CA PHE A 130 4.09 -11.36 -16.67
C PHE A 130 3.77 -11.56 -15.18
N THR A 131 4.78 -11.77 -14.35
CA THR A 131 4.62 -11.84 -12.89
C THR A 131 5.87 -11.45 -12.14
N GLY A 132 5.68 -10.97 -10.89
CA GLY A 132 6.73 -10.78 -9.89
C GLY A 132 6.49 -11.70 -8.67
N GLY A 133 7.55 -12.30 -8.13
CA GLY A 133 7.47 -13.29 -7.05
C GLY A 133 6.89 -12.78 -5.73
N ILE A 134 6.89 -11.47 -5.48
CA ILE A 134 6.44 -10.88 -4.21
C ILE A 134 4.96 -11.18 -3.93
N ILE A 135 4.14 -11.36 -4.97
CA ILE A 135 2.71 -11.70 -4.83
C ILE A 135 2.49 -13.01 -4.03
N ALA A 136 3.49 -13.89 -3.95
CA ALA A 136 3.41 -15.11 -3.15
C ALA A 136 3.08 -14.82 -1.67
N GLY A 137 3.47 -13.64 -1.16
CA GLY A 137 3.12 -13.18 0.18
C GLY A 137 1.62 -12.98 0.44
N LEU A 138 0.78 -12.97 -0.61
CA LEU A 138 -0.67 -12.80 -0.46
C LEU A 138 -1.29 -13.98 0.31
N ALA A 139 -0.79 -15.20 0.11
CA ALA A 139 -1.26 -16.39 0.81
C ALA A 139 -0.95 -16.40 2.33
N GLY A 140 -0.05 -15.52 2.78
CA GLY A 140 0.19 -15.28 4.21
C GLY A 140 -0.70 -14.18 4.81
N ARG A 141 -1.49 -13.47 3.98
CA ARG A 141 -2.32 -12.32 4.36
C ARG A 141 -3.82 -12.56 4.21
N MET A 142 -4.20 -13.66 3.59
CA MET A 142 -5.58 -14.14 3.47
C MET A 142 -5.59 -15.67 3.29
N PRO A 143 -6.75 -16.35 3.44
CA PRO A 143 -6.85 -17.78 3.23
C PRO A 143 -6.30 -18.22 1.87
N HIS A 144 -5.49 -19.28 1.84
CA HIS A 144 -4.75 -19.76 0.68
C HIS A 144 -5.62 -19.88 -0.59
N HIS A 145 -6.79 -20.52 -0.51
CA HIS A 145 -7.64 -20.68 -1.69
C HIS A 145 -8.20 -19.36 -2.23
N ALA A 146 -8.44 -18.37 -1.36
CA ALA A 146 -8.88 -17.04 -1.79
C ALA A 146 -7.73 -16.29 -2.49
N ALA A 147 -6.51 -16.40 -2.00
CA ALA A 147 -5.32 -15.87 -2.67
C ALA A 147 -5.11 -16.53 -4.04
N MET A 148 -5.23 -17.86 -4.13
CA MET A 148 -5.07 -18.60 -5.38
C MET A 148 -6.18 -18.28 -6.41
N ASP A 149 -7.42 -18.05 -5.96
CA ASP A 149 -8.53 -17.61 -6.83
C ASP A 149 -8.21 -16.26 -7.49
N LEU A 150 -7.70 -15.30 -6.71
CA LEU A 150 -7.28 -13.99 -7.20
C LEU A 150 -6.08 -14.09 -8.15
N ILE A 151 -5.05 -14.88 -7.79
CA ILE A 151 -3.79 -14.97 -8.55
C ILE A 151 -3.97 -15.79 -9.84
N LEU A 152 -4.59 -16.97 -9.76
CA LEU A 152 -4.65 -17.90 -10.91
C LEU A 152 -5.82 -17.59 -11.84
N LEU A 153 -6.99 -17.26 -11.30
CA LEU A 153 -8.17 -16.95 -12.10
C LEU A 153 -8.29 -15.47 -12.43
N CYS A 154 -7.42 -14.62 -11.86
CA CYS A 154 -7.45 -13.17 -12.02
C CYS A 154 -8.84 -12.58 -11.73
N ARG A 155 -9.53 -13.13 -10.73
CA ARG A 155 -10.83 -12.62 -10.29
C ARG A 155 -10.65 -11.34 -9.50
N THR A 156 -11.63 -10.45 -9.62
CA THR A 156 -11.65 -9.23 -8.81
C THR A 156 -12.14 -9.56 -7.41
N LEU A 157 -11.40 -9.10 -6.41
CA LEU A 157 -11.77 -9.16 -5.00
C LEU A 157 -12.35 -7.80 -4.58
N GLU A 158 -13.64 -7.75 -4.27
CA GLU A 158 -14.34 -6.55 -3.82
C GLU A 158 -14.03 -6.24 -2.35
N ALA A 159 -14.13 -4.98 -1.95
CA ALA A 159 -13.76 -4.49 -0.61
C ALA A 159 -14.39 -5.28 0.53
N ARG A 160 -15.70 -5.54 0.47
CA ARG A 160 -16.40 -6.29 1.51
C ARG A 160 -15.86 -7.72 1.66
N ARG A 161 -15.65 -8.41 0.52
CA ARG A 161 -15.08 -9.75 0.55
C ARG A 161 -13.62 -9.74 1.05
N ALA A 162 -12.85 -8.72 0.71
CA ALA A 162 -11.48 -8.55 1.22
C ALA A 162 -11.46 -8.37 2.75
N TYR A 163 -12.42 -7.64 3.29
CA TYR A 163 -12.63 -7.50 4.74
C TYR A 163 -13.02 -8.84 5.39
N ASP A 164 -13.99 -9.57 4.82
CA ASP A 164 -14.42 -10.86 5.35
C ASP A 164 -13.30 -11.92 5.36
N LEU A 165 -12.31 -11.77 4.49
CA LEU A 165 -11.12 -12.63 4.41
C LEU A 165 -9.96 -12.15 5.32
N GLY A 166 -10.10 -11.00 5.98
CA GLY A 166 -9.07 -10.42 6.83
C GLY A 166 -7.92 -9.75 6.08
N PHE A 167 -8.07 -9.52 4.77
CA PHE A 167 -7.09 -8.77 3.96
C PHE A 167 -7.20 -7.26 4.17
N VAL A 168 -8.41 -6.76 4.42
CA VAL A 168 -8.71 -5.36 4.72
C VAL A 168 -9.16 -5.26 6.18
N ASN A 169 -8.65 -4.29 6.92
CA ASN A 169 -8.98 -4.08 8.34
C ASN A 169 -10.30 -3.35 8.51
N GLU A 170 -10.63 -2.41 7.61
CA GLU A 170 -11.86 -1.62 7.69
C GLU A 170 -12.36 -1.22 6.29
N VAL A 171 -13.69 -1.24 6.11
CA VAL A 171 -14.38 -0.77 4.90
C VAL A 171 -15.17 0.48 5.21
N THR A 172 -14.99 1.53 4.41
CA THR A 172 -15.58 2.86 4.61
C THR A 172 -16.44 3.29 3.42
N PRO A 173 -17.32 4.28 3.58
CA PRO A 173 -17.90 4.97 2.43
C PRO A 173 -16.82 5.54 1.49
N VAL A 174 -17.15 5.70 0.21
CA VAL A 174 -16.23 6.27 -0.78
C VAL A 174 -15.81 7.68 -0.38
N GLY A 175 -14.49 7.93 -0.36
CA GLY A 175 -13.90 9.22 0.03
C GLY A 175 -13.47 9.28 1.50
N GLU A 176 -13.92 8.36 2.36
CA GLU A 176 -13.59 8.36 3.79
C GLU A 176 -12.37 7.48 4.16
N GLN A 177 -11.85 6.68 3.25
CA GLN A 177 -10.75 5.76 3.51
C GLN A 177 -9.49 6.44 4.04
N VAL A 178 -9.18 7.64 3.56
CA VAL A 178 -8.01 8.41 4.03
C VAL A 178 -8.26 8.95 5.44
N ASN A 179 -9.45 9.46 5.73
CA ASN A 179 -9.80 9.98 7.04
C ASN A 179 -9.70 8.89 8.12
N VAL A 180 -10.23 7.69 7.84
CA VAL A 180 -10.14 6.55 8.75
C VAL A 180 -8.72 6.06 8.92
N ALA A 181 -7.94 5.96 7.83
CA ALA A 181 -6.53 5.60 7.91
C ALA A 181 -5.71 6.61 8.73
N LEU A 182 -5.99 7.92 8.60
CA LEU A 182 -5.36 8.96 9.42
C LEU A 182 -5.76 8.86 10.90
N GLN A 183 -7.01 8.52 11.22
CA GLN A 183 -7.43 8.25 12.60
C GLN A 183 -6.64 7.10 13.22
N MET A 184 -6.53 5.96 12.51
CA MET A 184 -5.70 4.83 12.95
C MET A 184 -4.23 5.24 13.11
N ALA A 185 -3.70 6.06 12.19
CA ALA A 185 -2.32 6.53 12.26
C ALA A 185 -2.06 7.40 13.50
N HIS A 186 -2.98 8.31 13.82
CA HIS A 186 -2.89 9.12 15.04
C HIS A 186 -3.04 8.29 16.32
N GLU A 187 -3.80 7.19 16.29
CA GLU A 187 -3.86 6.24 17.42
C GLU A 187 -2.51 5.54 17.61
N LEU A 188 -1.90 5.02 16.54
CA LEU A 188 -0.57 4.40 16.58
C LEU A 188 0.51 5.40 17.02
N ALA A 189 0.43 6.65 16.57
CA ALA A 189 1.40 7.70 16.92
C ALA A 189 1.45 8.01 18.43
N LYS A 190 0.38 7.70 19.19
CA LYS A 190 0.34 7.83 20.65
C LYS A 190 1.04 6.69 21.39
N MET A 191 1.28 5.57 20.71
CA MET A 191 1.90 4.38 21.30
C MET A 191 3.43 4.51 21.32
N SER A 192 4.10 3.60 22.05
CA SER A 192 5.57 3.56 22.09
C SER A 192 6.14 3.15 20.73
N PRO A 193 6.91 4.03 20.05
CA PRO A 193 7.47 3.71 18.73
C PRO A 193 8.43 2.53 18.78
N MET A 194 9.20 2.40 19.85
CA MET A 194 10.11 1.27 20.04
C MET A 194 9.36 -0.06 20.13
N VAL A 195 8.23 -0.10 20.82
CA VAL A 195 7.42 -1.32 20.93
C VAL A 195 6.77 -1.68 19.61
N LEU A 196 6.17 -0.70 18.91
CA LEU A 196 5.59 -0.93 17.58
C LEU A 196 6.63 -1.45 16.58
N ALA A 197 7.81 -0.82 16.54
CA ALA A 197 8.92 -1.25 15.69
C ALA A 197 9.36 -2.69 15.99
N THR A 198 9.48 -3.03 17.27
CA THR A 198 9.88 -4.38 17.71
C THR A 198 8.84 -5.43 17.30
N LEU A 199 7.55 -5.15 17.53
CA LEU A 199 6.47 -6.06 17.16
C LEU A 199 6.40 -6.28 15.64
N LYS A 200 6.47 -5.21 14.85
CA LYS A 200 6.50 -5.27 13.39
C LYS A 200 7.68 -6.10 12.89
N ARG A 201 8.87 -5.87 13.43
CA ARG A 201 10.08 -6.63 13.10
C ARG A 201 9.93 -8.12 13.40
N PHE A 202 9.38 -8.49 14.57
CA PHE A 202 9.14 -9.88 14.90
C PHE A 202 8.22 -10.58 13.92
N VAL A 203 7.11 -9.94 13.53
CA VAL A 203 6.19 -10.50 12.53
C VAL A 203 6.89 -10.66 11.19
N ASN A 204 7.59 -9.63 10.72
CA ASN A 204 8.25 -9.66 9.41
C ASN A 204 9.41 -10.67 9.36
N THR A 205 10.14 -10.89 10.46
CA THR A 205 11.29 -11.81 10.47
C THR A 205 10.90 -13.25 10.77
N GLU A 206 9.88 -13.50 11.59
CA GLU A 206 9.55 -14.85 12.07
C GLU A 206 8.34 -15.48 11.36
N VAL A 207 7.38 -14.66 10.90
CA VAL A 207 6.13 -15.18 10.32
C VAL A 207 6.14 -15.13 8.80
N LEU A 208 6.80 -14.13 8.19
CA LEU A 208 6.77 -13.90 6.74
C LEU A 208 8.03 -14.38 6.01
N LYS A 209 8.81 -15.26 6.65
CA LYS A 209 9.95 -15.94 6.00
C LYS A 209 9.50 -16.97 4.98
#